data_1e3f35edd919b81338f41d0729ad15fc
#
_entry.id   1e3f35edd919b81338f41d0729ad15fc
#
_cell.length_a   1.000
_cell.length_b   1.000
_cell.length_c   1.000
_cell.angle_alpha   90.00
_cell.angle_beta   90.00
_cell.angle_gamma   90.00
#
_symmetry.space_group_name_H-M   'P 1'
#
loop_
_entity.id
_entity.type
_entity.pdbx_description
1 polymer ?
#
loop_
_entity_poly.entity_id
_entity_poly.type
_entity_poly.pdbx_seq_one_letter_code
_entity_poly.pdbx_strand_id
1 'polypeptide(L)'
;MVANAPHRFKKISMGNTGLPYNPDVPQDVIDQIKEFRASSIKLTPNSMAKEVRKMDADSASGHAALKFMYWQKFCWDTENLPIGMLNSMQMEKRSKFAAIGHYLFFKLGLESISPFSTNLVRAYEAPFPNPSYKMGPRAMPSHVPIIPDQSLEAQKKARDFFATSSLPFLSVFAGDDPVTNGIEKDVLRMAPNAKSAPHIGGGHFYQWTRPKQLSNILINFIEE
;
A
#
# COMPACT_ATOMS: atom_id res chain seq x y z
N MET A 1 -4.49 -14.34 -9.87
CA MET A 1 -5.87 -14.71 -10.32
C MET A 1 -5.95 -14.73 -11.82
N VAL A 2 -5.77 -13.60 -12.54
CA VAL A 2 -5.88 -13.54 -14.02
C VAL A 2 -4.95 -14.55 -14.72
N ALA A 3 -3.68 -14.62 -14.35
CA ALA A 3 -2.70 -15.55 -14.93
C ALA A 3 -3.06 -17.05 -14.75
N ASN A 4 -3.92 -17.38 -13.80
CA ASN A 4 -4.35 -18.77 -13.55
C ASN A 4 -5.66 -19.13 -14.27
N ALA A 5 -6.47 -18.15 -14.65
CA ALA A 5 -7.75 -18.35 -15.30
C ALA A 5 -8.08 -17.20 -16.28
N PRO A 6 -7.24 -16.95 -17.30
CA PRO A 6 -7.37 -15.78 -18.17
C PRO A 6 -8.70 -15.75 -18.94
N HIS A 7 -9.25 -16.92 -19.29
CA HIS A 7 -10.53 -17.05 -19.98
C HIS A 7 -11.74 -16.47 -19.20
N ARG A 8 -11.58 -16.19 -17.91
CA ARG A 8 -12.63 -15.60 -17.06
C ARG A 8 -12.62 -14.08 -17.07
N PHE A 9 -11.67 -13.45 -17.74
CA PHE A 9 -11.47 -12.01 -17.76
C PHE A 9 -11.54 -11.48 -19.18
N LYS A 10 -12.26 -10.39 -19.38
CA LYS A 10 -12.35 -9.71 -20.68
C LYS A 10 -11.44 -8.49 -20.73
N LYS A 11 -11.28 -7.80 -19.60
CA LYS A 11 -10.47 -6.59 -19.44
C LYS A 11 -9.84 -6.57 -18.06
N ILE A 12 -8.76 -5.84 -17.92
CA ILE A 12 -8.01 -5.69 -16.66
C ILE A 12 -7.80 -4.21 -16.40
N SER A 13 -8.01 -3.80 -15.16
CA SER A 13 -7.56 -2.48 -14.71
C SER A 13 -6.72 -2.62 -13.44
N MET A 14 -5.65 -1.83 -13.35
CA MET A 14 -4.76 -1.79 -12.21
C MET A 14 -4.47 -0.32 -11.85
N GLY A 15 -4.55 0.00 -10.56
CA GLY A 15 -4.27 1.36 -10.12
C GLY A 15 -3.81 1.45 -8.67
N ASN A 16 -2.96 2.42 -8.38
CA ASN A 16 -2.35 2.64 -7.07
C ASN A 16 -1.85 1.37 -6.39
N THR A 17 -1.27 0.46 -7.17
CA THR A 17 -0.76 -0.84 -6.71
C THR A 17 0.35 -1.32 -7.62
N GLY A 18 1.00 -2.41 -7.27
CA GLY A 18 2.03 -3.04 -8.08
C GLY A 18 2.01 -4.55 -7.97
N LEU A 19 2.84 -5.19 -8.76
CA LEU A 19 3.13 -6.61 -8.68
C LEU A 19 4.64 -6.75 -8.38
N PRO A 20 5.04 -6.75 -7.10
CA PRO A 20 6.43 -6.84 -6.73
C PRO A 20 7.04 -8.16 -7.21
N TYR A 21 8.27 -8.08 -7.71
CA TYR A 21 9.03 -9.25 -8.11
C TYR A 21 10.52 -8.95 -7.90
N ASN A 22 11.10 -9.54 -6.88
CA ASN A 22 12.45 -9.24 -6.41
C ASN A 22 13.26 -10.56 -6.31
N PRO A 23 13.64 -11.22 -7.44
CA PRO A 23 14.37 -12.48 -7.42
C PRO A 23 15.82 -12.30 -6.98
N ASP A 24 16.43 -11.16 -7.30
CA ASP A 24 17.89 -10.92 -7.22
C ASP A 24 18.27 -9.98 -6.07
N VAL A 25 17.57 -10.08 -4.93
CA VAL A 25 17.94 -9.29 -3.73
C VAL A 25 19.25 -9.83 -3.16
N PRO A 26 20.29 -8.99 -2.94
CA PRO A 26 21.54 -9.43 -2.32
C PRO A 26 21.33 -10.10 -0.97
N GLN A 27 22.13 -11.14 -0.69
CA GLN A 27 21.95 -11.95 0.53
C GLN A 27 22.13 -11.12 1.82
N ASP A 28 23.07 -10.21 1.85
CA ASP A 28 23.28 -9.29 2.97
C ASP A 28 22.07 -8.40 3.25
N VAL A 29 21.39 -7.94 2.21
CA VAL A 29 20.12 -7.18 2.34
C VAL A 29 18.99 -8.07 2.87
N ILE A 30 18.91 -9.31 2.39
CA ILE A 30 17.94 -10.29 2.90
C ILE A 30 18.16 -10.52 4.41
N ASP A 31 19.41 -10.70 4.81
CA ASP A 31 19.77 -10.98 6.20
C ASP A 31 19.48 -9.76 7.10
N GLN A 32 19.80 -8.55 6.65
CA GLN A 32 19.45 -7.31 7.35
C GLN A 32 17.91 -7.17 7.56
N ILE A 33 17.12 -7.47 6.53
CA ILE A 33 15.66 -7.40 6.63
C ILE A 33 15.12 -8.44 7.61
N LYS A 34 15.64 -9.67 7.59
CA LYS A 34 15.25 -10.74 8.51
C LYS A 34 15.63 -10.40 9.95
N GLU A 35 16.85 -9.93 10.18
CA GLU A 35 17.34 -9.51 11.50
C GLU A 35 16.50 -8.36 12.06
N PHE A 36 16.22 -7.33 11.23
CA PHE A 36 15.36 -6.23 11.66
C PHE A 36 13.94 -6.68 12.01
N ARG A 37 13.33 -7.57 11.21
CA ARG A 37 12.00 -8.11 11.51
C ARG A 37 11.99 -8.87 12.83
N ALA A 38 13.03 -9.62 13.15
CA ALA A 38 13.17 -10.40 14.38
C ALA A 38 13.57 -9.54 15.59
N SER A 39 14.06 -8.32 15.37
CA SER A 39 14.55 -7.46 16.45
C SER A 39 13.45 -7.05 17.42
N SER A 40 13.83 -6.76 18.67
CA SER A 40 12.93 -6.23 19.70
C SER A 40 12.60 -4.74 19.55
N ILE A 41 13.10 -4.08 18.50
CA ILE A 41 12.87 -2.66 18.23
C ILE A 41 11.39 -2.42 18.03
N LYS A 42 10.78 -1.56 18.86
CA LYS A 42 9.39 -1.12 18.70
C LYS A 42 9.34 0.21 17.95
N LEU A 43 8.61 0.21 16.84
CA LEU A 43 8.42 1.41 16.04
C LEU A 43 7.20 2.20 16.53
N THR A 44 7.36 3.52 16.55
CA THR A 44 6.24 4.47 16.65
C THR A 44 6.02 5.11 15.27
N PRO A 45 4.86 5.74 15.00
CA PRO A 45 4.66 6.48 13.75
C PRO A 45 5.77 7.50 13.48
N ASN A 46 6.27 8.18 14.54
CA ASN A 46 7.33 9.18 14.41
C ASN A 46 8.70 8.54 14.10
N SER A 47 9.08 7.46 14.80
CA SER A 47 10.35 6.78 14.52
C SER A 47 10.35 6.14 13.13
N MET A 48 9.26 5.51 12.73
CA MET A 48 9.08 4.98 11.37
C MET A 48 9.23 6.09 10.33
N ALA A 49 8.52 7.21 10.47
CA ALA A 49 8.59 8.32 9.53
C ALA A 49 10.00 8.96 9.49
N LYS A 50 10.74 8.96 10.60
CA LYS A 50 12.11 9.45 10.66
C LYS A 50 13.07 8.55 9.86
N GLU A 51 12.97 7.23 10.04
CA GLU A 51 13.81 6.28 9.31
C GLU A 51 13.50 6.28 7.80
N VAL A 52 12.23 6.32 7.41
CA VAL A 52 11.82 6.43 6.01
C VAL A 52 12.38 7.70 5.35
N ARG A 53 12.35 8.86 6.05
CA ARG A 53 12.90 10.13 5.53
C ARG A 53 14.41 10.12 5.39
N LYS A 54 15.14 9.45 6.26
CA LYS A 54 16.60 9.29 6.10
C LYS A 54 16.93 8.58 4.80
N MET A 55 16.17 7.53 4.47
CA MET A 55 16.36 6.77 3.22
C MET A 55 15.98 7.57 1.96
N ASP A 56 15.09 8.56 2.06
CA ASP A 56 14.77 9.46 0.94
C ASP A 56 15.94 10.41 0.60
N ALA A 57 16.74 10.77 1.62
CA ALA A 57 17.90 11.65 1.42
C ALA A 57 19.08 10.93 0.73
N ASP A 58 19.18 9.61 0.90
CA ASP A 58 20.26 8.77 0.38
C ASP A 58 19.89 8.11 -0.96
N SER A 59 19.44 8.81 -1.93
CA SER A 59 18.80 8.47 -3.21
C SER A 59 19.40 7.33 -4.06
N ALA A 60 20.09 6.35 -3.48
CA ALA A 60 20.56 5.16 -4.17
C ALA A 60 19.46 4.10 -4.29
N SER A 61 19.32 3.55 -5.48
CA SER A 61 18.40 2.48 -5.88
C SER A 61 18.39 1.28 -4.91
N GLY A 62 17.22 0.82 -4.53
CA GLY A 62 17.02 -0.35 -3.65
C GLY A 62 16.27 -0.05 -2.35
N HIS A 63 16.13 1.20 -1.97
CA HIS A 63 15.56 1.59 -0.67
C HIS A 63 14.03 1.46 -0.54
N ALA A 64 13.29 1.27 -1.65
CA ALA A 64 11.84 1.09 -1.57
C ALA A 64 11.44 -0.14 -0.74
N ALA A 65 12.15 -1.26 -0.91
CA ALA A 65 11.95 -2.47 -0.12
C ALA A 65 12.29 -2.25 1.37
N LEU A 66 13.39 -1.53 1.64
CA LEU A 66 13.80 -1.20 3.01
C LEU A 66 12.80 -0.28 3.71
N LYS A 67 12.25 0.72 3.00
CA LYS A 67 11.19 1.59 3.55
C LYS A 67 9.96 0.79 3.92
N PHE A 68 9.56 -0.13 3.06
CA PHE A 68 8.38 -0.96 3.30
C PHE A 68 8.58 -1.93 4.47
N MET A 69 9.81 -2.37 4.74
CA MET A 69 10.17 -3.16 5.93
C MET A 69 9.76 -2.47 7.24
N TYR A 70 9.98 -1.15 7.35
CA TYR A 70 9.57 -0.40 8.54
C TYR A 70 8.05 -0.38 8.72
N TRP A 71 7.32 -0.23 7.62
CA TRP A 71 5.85 -0.31 7.62
C TRP A 71 5.36 -1.69 8.03
N GLN A 72 5.95 -2.76 7.47
CA GLN A 72 5.62 -4.14 7.83
C GLN A 72 5.82 -4.39 9.33
N LYS A 73 6.99 -4.01 9.85
CA LYS A 73 7.31 -4.18 11.28
C LYS A 73 6.41 -3.35 12.18
N PHE A 74 6.16 -2.09 11.83
CA PHE A 74 5.24 -1.23 12.58
C PHE A 74 3.84 -1.85 12.68
N CYS A 75 3.28 -2.31 11.57
CA CYS A 75 1.96 -2.93 11.56
C CYS A 75 1.93 -4.23 12.38
N TRP A 76 2.93 -5.09 12.20
CA TRP A 76 3.00 -6.36 12.91
C TRP A 76 3.13 -6.21 14.42
N ASP A 77 4.01 -5.31 14.87
CA ASP A 77 4.32 -5.13 16.29
C ASP A 77 3.29 -4.26 17.05
N THR A 78 2.43 -3.54 16.34
CA THR A 78 1.42 -2.67 16.94
C THR A 78 0.14 -3.44 17.19
N GLU A 79 -0.04 -3.98 18.39
CA GLU A 79 -1.19 -4.80 18.74
C GLU A 79 -2.52 -4.07 18.48
N ASN A 80 -2.68 -2.87 19.01
CA ASN A 80 -3.81 -2.01 18.67
C ASN A 80 -3.43 -1.06 17.54
N LEU A 81 -3.43 -1.54 16.29
CA LEU A 81 -3.11 -0.72 15.12
C LEU A 81 -4.17 0.36 14.92
N PRO A 82 -3.82 1.66 14.83
CA PRO A 82 -4.79 2.75 14.66
C PRO A 82 -5.27 2.88 13.21
N ILE A 83 -6.07 1.92 12.75
CA ILE A 83 -6.45 1.73 11.35
C ILE A 83 -7.20 2.96 10.81
N GLY A 84 -8.19 3.43 11.56
CA GLY A 84 -8.98 4.60 11.15
C GLY A 84 -8.12 5.87 11.04
N MET A 85 -7.20 6.07 11.99
CA MET A 85 -6.28 7.21 11.93
C MET A 85 -5.35 7.13 10.72
N LEU A 86 -4.73 5.97 10.49
CA LEU A 86 -3.79 5.76 9.38
C LEU A 86 -4.46 5.98 8.03
N ASN A 87 -5.67 5.46 7.83
CA ASN A 87 -6.43 5.66 6.61
C ASN A 87 -6.89 7.11 6.45
N SER A 88 -7.42 7.73 7.52
CA SER A 88 -7.89 9.12 7.43
C SER A 88 -6.78 10.12 7.11
N MET A 89 -5.56 9.88 7.55
CA MET A 89 -4.39 10.72 7.20
C MET A 89 -4.10 10.75 5.70
N GLN A 90 -4.48 9.71 4.96
CA GLN A 90 -4.27 9.61 3.52
C GLN A 90 -5.48 10.11 2.71
N MET A 91 -6.68 10.14 3.32
CA MET A 91 -7.93 10.50 2.64
C MET A 91 -8.40 11.91 2.98
N GLU A 92 -8.05 12.43 4.16
CA GLU A 92 -8.48 13.73 4.65
C GLU A 92 -7.29 14.68 4.82
N LYS A 93 -7.46 15.94 4.46
CA LYS A 93 -6.50 17.00 4.79
C LYS A 93 -6.58 17.32 6.29
N ARG A 94 -5.77 16.65 7.09
CA ARG A 94 -5.74 16.86 8.54
C ARG A 94 -4.58 17.75 8.94
N SER A 95 -4.80 18.64 9.91
CA SER A 95 -3.71 19.40 10.51
C SER A 95 -2.81 18.46 11.35
N LYS A 96 -1.53 18.78 11.43
CA LYS A 96 -0.59 18.04 12.30
C LYS A 96 -1.06 17.99 13.74
N PHE A 97 -1.65 19.07 14.23
CA PHE A 97 -2.23 19.17 15.57
C PHE A 97 -3.36 18.16 15.79
N ALA A 98 -4.30 18.07 14.85
CA ALA A 98 -5.41 17.10 14.93
C ALA A 98 -4.90 15.64 14.88
N ALA A 99 -3.89 15.36 14.06
CA ALA A 99 -3.29 14.03 13.99
C ALA A 99 -2.58 13.63 15.30
N ILE A 100 -1.78 14.54 15.88
CA ILE A 100 -1.11 14.33 17.16
C ILE A 100 -2.12 14.17 18.28
N GLY A 101 -3.12 15.06 18.35
CA GLY A 101 -4.17 15.00 19.36
C GLY A 101 -4.92 13.67 19.31
N HIS A 102 -5.34 13.25 18.12
CA HIS A 102 -6.01 11.96 17.97
C HIS A 102 -5.14 10.79 18.39
N TYR A 103 -3.85 10.80 18.04
CA TYR A 103 -2.90 9.76 18.44
C TYR A 103 -2.71 9.68 19.97
N LEU A 104 -2.72 10.82 20.68
CA LEU A 104 -2.66 10.83 22.14
C LEU A 104 -3.91 10.20 22.76
N PHE A 105 -5.11 10.55 22.28
CA PHE A 105 -6.35 9.92 22.73
C PHE A 105 -6.34 8.41 22.47
N PHE A 106 -5.88 8.00 21.29
CA PHE A 106 -5.73 6.59 20.94
C PHE A 106 -4.79 5.85 21.92
N LYS A 107 -3.62 6.44 22.25
CA LYS A 107 -2.67 5.87 23.22
C LYS A 107 -3.24 5.68 24.61
N LEU A 108 -4.19 6.52 25.00
CA LEU A 108 -4.88 6.44 26.28
C LEU A 108 -6.11 5.52 26.25
N GLY A 109 -6.43 4.88 25.11
CA GLY A 109 -7.63 4.08 24.95
C GLY A 109 -8.94 4.91 24.92
N LEU A 110 -8.82 6.21 24.64
CA LEU A 110 -9.91 7.19 24.64
C LEU A 110 -10.30 7.66 23.25
N GLU A 111 -9.98 6.89 22.21
CA GLU A 111 -10.23 7.26 20.81
C GLU A 111 -11.73 7.48 20.51
N SER A 112 -12.62 6.76 21.20
CA SER A 112 -14.08 6.88 21.01
C SER A 112 -14.63 8.25 21.40
N ILE A 113 -13.99 8.93 22.35
CA ILE A 113 -14.35 10.27 22.83
C ILE A 113 -13.41 11.36 22.30
N SER A 114 -12.48 11.02 21.44
CA SER A 114 -11.52 11.97 20.88
C SER A 114 -12.25 13.04 20.05
N PRO A 115 -12.07 14.33 20.35
CA PRO A 115 -12.63 15.42 19.54
C PRO A 115 -12.02 15.50 18.15
N PHE A 116 -10.93 14.77 17.92
CA PHE A 116 -10.25 14.68 16.63
C PHE A 116 -10.70 13.46 15.82
N SER A 117 -11.61 12.63 16.33
CA SER A 117 -12.15 11.46 15.63
C SER A 117 -13.21 11.90 14.64
N THR A 118 -12.91 11.76 13.33
CA THR A 118 -13.87 12.04 12.25
C THR A 118 -14.78 10.84 12.00
N ASN A 119 -15.85 11.04 11.22
CA ASN A 119 -16.72 9.94 10.78
C ASN A 119 -15.92 8.87 10.02
N LEU A 120 -14.93 9.29 9.24
CA LEU A 120 -14.06 8.38 8.49
C LEU A 120 -13.21 7.52 9.42
N VAL A 121 -12.60 8.12 10.44
CA VAL A 121 -11.85 7.37 11.47
C VAL A 121 -12.76 6.32 12.12
N ARG A 122 -13.94 6.72 12.57
CA ARG A 122 -14.89 5.80 13.21
C ARG A 122 -15.37 4.68 12.29
N ALA A 123 -15.62 5.00 11.02
CA ALA A 123 -16.02 4.00 10.03
C ALA A 123 -14.96 2.93 9.81
N TYR A 124 -13.69 3.33 9.73
CA TYR A 124 -12.58 2.38 9.56
C TYR A 124 -12.20 1.62 10.85
N GLU A 125 -12.51 2.15 12.03
CA GLU A 125 -12.34 1.42 13.30
C GLU A 125 -13.52 0.49 13.63
N ALA A 126 -14.72 0.77 13.13
CA ALA A 126 -15.94 0.04 13.46
C ALA A 126 -15.87 -1.49 13.29
N PRO A 127 -15.15 -2.07 12.27
CA PRO A 127 -15.01 -3.51 12.15
C PRO A 127 -14.15 -4.17 13.25
N PHE A 128 -13.47 -3.40 14.09
CA PHE A 128 -12.46 -3.87 15.02
C PHE A 128 -12.83 -3.52 16.47
N PRO A 129 -13.77 -4.25 17.11
CA PRO A 129 -14.25 -3.93 18.45
C PRO A 129 -13.17 -4.01 19.55
N ASN A 130 -12.08 -4.74 19.29
CA ASN A 130 -10.91 -4.81 20.15
C ASN A 130 -9.65 -5.19 19.35
N PRO A 131 -8.43 -5.12 19.93
CA PRO A 131 -7.18 -5.38 19.21
C PRO A 131 -7.07 -6.77 18.54
N SER A 132 -7.73 -7.81 19.09
CA SER A 132 -7.66 -9.15 18.51
C SER A 132 -8.26 -9.24 17.10
N TYR A 133 -9.23 -8.38 16.78
CA TYR A 133 -9.81 -8.29 15.43
C TYR A 133 -8.90 -7.61 14.42
N LYS A 134 -7.83 -6.95 14.87
CA LYS A 134 -6.88 -6.22 14.00
C LYS A 134 -5.76 -7.11 13.43
N MET A 135 -5.77 -8.41 13.68
CA MET A 135 -4.72 -9.33 13.18
C MET A 135 -4.60 -9.30 11.65
N GLY A 136 -5.73 -9.27 10.92
CA GLY A 136 -5.72 -9.17 9.46
C GLY A 136 -4.97 -7.93 8.95
N PRO A 137 -5.39 -6.71 9.28
CA PRO A 137 -4.69 -5.47 8.92
C PRO A 137 -3.22 -5.42 9.37
N ARG A 138 -2.89 -6.00 10.51
CA ARG A 138 -1.50 -6.09 11.00
C ARG A 138 -0.63 -7.02 10.16
N ALA A 139 -1.18 -8.14 9.72
CA ALA A 139 -0.46 -9.15 8.94
C ALA A 139 -0.35 -8.78 7.45
N MET A 140 -1.36 -8.12 6.87
CA MET A 140 -1.43 -7.85 5.43
C MET A 140 -0.17 -7.22 4.83
N PRO A 141 0.48 -6.20 5.42
CA PRO A 141 1.71 -5.65 4.86
C PRO A 141 2.84 -6.68 4.76
N SER A 142 2.89 -7.66 5.67
CA SER A 142 3.91 -8.70 5.66
C SER A 142 3.76 -9.69 4.49
N HIS A 143 2.59 -9.73 3.85
CA HIS A 143 2.37 -10.52 2.63
C HIS A 143 2.84 -9.83 1.35
N VAL A 144 3.24 -8.56 1.41
CA VAL A 144 3.92 -7.91 0.28
C VAL A 144 5.38 -8.33 0.29
N PRO A 145 5.84 -9.11 -0.70
CA PRO A 145 7.19 -9.64 -0.71
C PRO A 145 8.20 -8.56 -1.06
N ILE A 146 9.06 -8.21 -0.12
CA ILE A 146 10.19 -7.29 -0.32
C ILE A 146 11.52 -8.03 -0.47
N ILE A 147 11.53 -9.31 -0.15
CA ILE A 147 12.63 -10.27 -0.39
C ILE A 147 12.03 -11.54 -1.00
N PRO A 148 12.84 -12.38 -1.68
CA PRO A 148 12.36 -13.66 -2.20
C PRO A 148 11.68 -14.52 -1.12
N ASP A 149 10.49 -15.03 -1.44
CA ASP A 149 9.71 -15.91 -0.57
C ASP A 149 8.98 -16.99 -1.40
N GLN A 150 8.14 -17.78 -0.76
CA GLN A 150 7.37 -18.85 -1.41
C GLN A 150 6.43 -18.38 -2.53
N SER A 151 6.14 -17.08 -2.63
CA SER A 151 5.27 -16.52 -3.66
C SER A 151 6.01 -16.14 -4.95
N LEU A 152 7.35 -16.24 -4.99
CA LEU A 152 8.20 -15.77 -6.08
C LEU A 152 7.80 -16.37 -7.44
N GLU A 153 7.57 -17.69 -7.48
CA GLU A 153 7.13 -18.38 -8.71
C GLU A 153 5.76 -17.91 -9.19
N ALA A 154 4.83 -17.68 -8.26
CA ALA A 154 3.52 -17.16 -8.61
C ALA A 154 3.58 -15.72 -9.13
N GLN A 155 4.47 -14.90 -8.58
CA GLN A 155 4.73 -13.53 -9.04
C GLN A 155 5.36 -13.55 -10.45
N LYS A 156 6.38 -14.39 -10.65
CA LYS A 156 6.98 -14.59 -11.98
C LYS A 156 5.93 -14.98 -13.01
N LYS A 157 5.14 -16.01 -12.72
CA LYS A 157 4.05 -16.46 -13.61
C LYS A 157 3.07 -15.33 -13.94
N ALA A 158 2.72 -14.49 -12.97
CA ALA A 158 1.82 -13.37 -13.20
C ALA A 158 2.48 -12.30 -14.09
N ARG A 159 3.75 -11.97 -13.89
CA ARG A 159 4.49 -11.02 -14.75
C ARG A 159 4.66 -11.53 -16.17
N ASP A 160 5.04 -12.80 -16.33
CA ASP A 160 5.15 -13.46 -17.66
C ASP A 160 3.82 -13.42 -18.41
N PHE A 161 2.71 -13.65 -17.70
CA PHE A 161 1.38 -13.52 -18.28
C PHE A 161 1.09 -12.09 -18.75
N PHE A 162 1.35 -11.07 -17.92
CA PHE A 162 1.10 -9.70 -18.31
C PHE A 162 2.01 -9.23 -19.46
N ALA A 163 3.24 -9.75 -19.54
CA ALA A 163 4.17 -9.43 -20.61
C ALA A 163 3.69 -9.90 -21.99
N THR A 164 2.88 -10.97 -22.06
CA THR A 164 2.42 -11.61 -23.31
C THR A 164 0.92 -11.56 -23.52
N SER A 165 0.15 -11.08 -22.54
CA SER A 165 -1.31 -11.05 -22.59
C SER A 165 -1.81 -10.06 -23.64
N SER A 166 -2.79 -10.47 -24.44
CA SER A 166 -3.55 -9.62 -25.35
C SER A 166 -4.81 -9.01 -24.73
N LEU A 167 -5.12 -9.34 -23.46
CA LEU A 167 -6.27 -8.76 -22.78
C LEU A 167 -6.13 -7.24 -22.68
N PRO A 168 -7.16 -6.46 -23.00
CA PRO A 168 -7.14 -5.03 -22.80
C PRO A 168 -6.79 -4.71 -21.35
N PHE A 169 -5.81 -3.85 -21.16
CA PHE A 169 -5.30 -3.49 -19.84
C PHE A 169 -5.24 -1.96 -19.68
N LEU A 170 -5.83 -1.45 -18.59
CA LEU A 170 -5.83 -0.05 -18.24
C LEU A 170 -5.06 0.18 -16.94
N SER A 171 -4.02 1.00 -17.00
CA SER A 171 -3.30 1.54 -15.84
C SER A 171 -3.98 2.84 -15.39
N VAL A 172 -4.47 2.89 -14.15
CA VAL A 172 -5.17 4.07 -13.60
C VAL A 172 -4.51 4.47 -12.29
N PHE A 173 -3.64 5.46 -12.32
CA PHE A 173 -2.93 5.94 -11.14
C PHE A 173 -3.33 7.36 -10.77
N ALA A 174 -3.27 7.68 -9.48
CA ALA A 174 -3.55 9.04 -9.00
C ALA A 174 -2.50 10.05 -9.46
N GLY A 175 -1.23 9.63 -9.53
CA GLY A 175 -0.10 10.50 -9.88
C GLY A 175 0.48 11.28 -8.69
N ASP A 176 -0.32 11.54 -7.66
CA ASP A 176 0.05 12.20 -6.41
C ASP A 176 0.03 11.25 -5.19
N ASP A 177 -0.01 9.94 -5.42
CA ASP A 177 0.00 8.91 -4.38
C ASP A 177 1.39 8.77 -3.75
N PRO A 178 1.57 9.09 -2.46
CA PRO A 178 2.88 8.98 -1.81
C PRO A 178 3.33 7.52 -1.57
N VAL A 179 2.41 6.56 -1.66
CA VAL A 179 2.70 5.13 -1.39
C VAL A 179 3.19 4.42 -2.64
N THR A 180 2.56 4.69 -3.80
CA THR A 180 2.84 3.99 -5.06
C THR A 180 3.47 4.90 -6.12
N ASN A 181 4.06 6.04 -5.72
CA ASN A 181 4.75 6.94 -6.65
C ASN A 181 5.84 6.19 -7.42
N GLY A 182 5.79 6.28 -8.73
CA GLY A 182 6.75 5.64 -9.64
C GLY A 182 6.44 4.18 -10.00
N ILE A 183 5.54 3.49 -9.27
CA ILE A 183 5.18 2.08 -9.54
C ILE A 183 4.47 1.93 -10.90
N GLU A 184 3.73 2.94 -11.34
CA GLU A 184 3.07 2.89 -12.65
C GLU A 184 4.05 2.57 -13.79
N LYS A 185 5.27 3.12 -13.74
CA LYS A 185 6.30 2.83 -14.75
C LYS A 185 6.67 1.34 -14.80
N ASP A 186 6.68 0.67 -13.64
CA ASP A 186 6.92 -0.78 -13.59
C ASP A 186 5.72 -1.56 -14.14
N VAL A 187 4.49 -1.14 -13.84
CA VAL A 187 3.26 -1.73 -14.37
C VAL A 187 3.23 -1.64 -15.90
N LEU A 188 3.53 -0.47 -16.47
CA LEU A 188 3.56 -0.28 -17.93
C LEU A 188 4.70 -1.06 -18.60
N ARG A 189 5.83 -1.22 -17.93
CA ARG A 189 6.93 -2.07 -18.42
C ARG A 189 6.57 -3.54 -18.36
N MET A 190 5.88 -3.98 -17.30
CA MET A 190 5.43 -5.35 -17.12
C MET A 190 4.35 -5.74 -18.14
N ALA A 191 3.46 -4.83 -18.49
CA ALA A 191 2.34 -5.05 -19.40
C ALA A 191 2.42 -4.09 -20.61
N PRO A 192 3.18 -4.43 -21.68
CA PRO A 192 3.41 -3.52 -22.81
C PRO A 192 2.15 -3.10 -23.56
N ASN A 193 1.07 -3.87 -23.47
CA ASN A 193 -0.25 -3.55 -24.04
C ASN A 193 -1.12 -2.66 -23.14
N ALA A 194 -0.64 -2.31 -21.94
CA ALA A 194 -1.41 -1.45 -21.03
C ALA A 194 -1.50 -0.02 -21.57
N LYS A 195 -2.72 0.52 -21.57
CA LYS A 195 -2.96 1.96 -21.78
C LYS A 195 -2.89 2.65 -20.42
N SER A 196 -2.24 3.81 -20.35
CA SER A 196 -2.27 4.67 -19.16
C SER A 196 -3.43 5.65 -19.26
N ALA A 197 -4.26 5.69 -18.24
CA ALA A 197 -5.28 6.73 -18.10
C ALA A 197 -4.64 8.04 -17.60
N PRO A 198 -5.26 9.20 -17.87
CA PRO A 198 -4.82 10.46 -17.25
C PRO A 198 -4.82 10.37 -15.73
N HIS A 199 -3.80 10.91 -15.09
CA HIS A 199 -3.74 11.00 -13.62
C HIS A 199 -4.86 11.91 -13.09
N ILE A 200 -5.63 11.41 -12.12
CA ILE A 200 -6.80 12.12 -11.58
C ILE A 200 -6.55 12.77 -10.22
N GLY A 201 -5.36 12.58 -9.65
CA GLY A 201 -5.03 13.00 -8.30
C GLY A 201 -5.82 12.24 -7.24
N GLY A 202 -5.73 12.69 -5.99
CA GLY A 202 -6.54 12.15 -4.90
C GLY A 202 -5.83 11.21 -3.95
N GLY A 203 -4.51 11.00 -4.13
CA GLY A 203 -3.67 10.20 -3.25
C GLY A 203 -3.91 8.69 -3.34
N HIS A 204 -3.44 7.95 -2.34
CA HIS A 204 -3.50 6.48 -2.36
C HIS A 204 -4.92 5.92 -2.46
N PHE A 205 -5.87 6.55 -1.79
CA PHE A 205 -7.28 6.13 -1.79
C PHE A 205 -8.13 7.00 -2.74
N TYR A 206 -7.68 7.18 -4.00
CA TYR A 206 -8.38 7.98 -5.00
C TYR A 206 -9.80 7.46 -5.31
N GLN A 207 -10.10 6.18 -5.09
CA GLN A 207 -11.44 5.63 -5.16
C GLN A 207 -12.41 6.28 -4.14
N TRP A 208 -11.90 6.83 -3.04
CA TRP A 208 -12.65 7.60 -2.08
C TRP A 208 -12.69 9.10 -2.41
N THR A 209 -11.52 9.65 -2.81
CA THR A 209 -11.37 11.09 -3.00
C THR A 209 -11.79 11.58 -4.39
N ARG A 210 -11.80 10.68 -5.39
CA ARG A 210 -12.11 10.94 -6.80
C ARG A 210 -13.07 9.90 -7.42
N PRO A 211 -14.14 9.47 -6.71
CA PRO A 211 -14.99 8.34 -7.15
C PRO A 211 -15.61 8.56 -8.53
N LYS A 212 -16.10 9.77 -8.83
CA LYS A 212 -16.73 10.09 -10.11
C LYS A 212 -15.76 10.01 -11.28
N GLN A 213 -14.56 10.58 -11.13
CA GLN A 213 -13.52 10.55 -12.17
C GLN A 213 -13.08 9.11 -12.45
N LEU A 214 -12.82 8.34 -11.38
CA LEU A 214 -12.44 6.93 -11.50
C LEU A 214 -13.55 6.11 -12.19
N SER A 215 -14.80 6.27 -11.76
CA SER A 215 -15.95 5.55 -12.35
C SER A 215 -16.08 5.83 -13.83
N ASN A 216 -15.98 7.09 -14.26
CA ASN A 216 -16.08 7.47 -15.67
C ASN A 216 -14.95 6.83 -16.50
N ILE A 217 -13.71 6.82 -15.99
CA ILE A 217 -12.58 6.18 -16.68
C ILE A 217 -12.83 4.68 -16.85
N LEU A 218 -13.29 4.01 -15.79
CA LEU A 218 -13.53 2.58 -15.81
C LEU A 218 -14.73 2.20 -16.69
N ILE A 219 -15.82 2.98 -16.65
CA ILE A 219 -16.99 2.76 -17.54
C ILE A 219 -16.57 2.89 -18.99
N ASN A 220 -15.92 3.99 -19.37
CA ASN A 220 -15.45 4.17 -20.74
C ASN A 220 -14.56 3.00 -21.20
N PHE A 221 -13.63 2.57 -20.35
CA PHE A 221 -12.78 1.41 -20.67
C PHE A 221 -13.55 0.11 -20.81
N ILE A 222 -14.64 -0.08 -20.05
CA ILE A 222 -15.47 -1.28 -20.14
C ILE A 222 -16.31 -1.27 -21.44
N GLU A 223 -16.74 -0.11 -21.90
CA GLU A 223 -17.58 0.07 -23.07
C GLU A 223 -16.79 0.06 -24.40
N GLU A 224 -15.48 0.39 -24.40
CA GLU A 224 -14.59 0.21 -25.57
C GLU A 224 -14.54 -1.27 -26.03
#